data_ff2dc30b17603d8a17432ca77f35057a
#
_entry.id   ff2dc30b17603d8a17432ca77f35057a
#
_cell.length_a   1.000
_cell.length_b   1.000
_cell.length_c   1.000
_cell.angle_alpha   90.00
_cell.angle_beta   90.00
_cell.angle_gamma   90.00
#
_symmetry.space_group_name_H-M   'P 1'
#
loop_
_entity.id
_entity.type
_entity.pdbx_description
1 polymer ?
#
loop_
_entity_poly.entity_id
_entity_poly.type
_entity_poly.pdbx_seq_one_letter_code
_entity_poly.pdbx_strand_id
1 'polypeptide(L)'
;CIMPNHIHILMRPMKIENENKFYELKDIMYSHKRFTARDANKILNRKGDFWYREFYDHYIRNENEFRNVLRYIYHNPVKAGLVSKPEDWRFNKIMEL
;
A
#
# COMPACT_ATOMS: atom_id res chain seq x y z
N CYS A 1 -1.37 4.96 -1.64
CA CYS A 1 -0.73 6.23 -1.30
C CYS A 1 0.68 5.98 -0.75
N ILE A 2 1.68 6.54 -1.38
CA ILE A 2 3.06 6.45 -0.92
C ILE A 2 3.40 7.74 -0.16
N MET A 3 3.64 7.60 1.12
CA MET A 3 4.05 8.67 2.01
C MET A 3 5.57 8.65 2.17
N PRO A 4 6.20 9.73 2.70
CA PRO A 4 7.66 9.77 2.80
C PRO A 4 8.31 8.63 3.58
N ASN A 5 7.62 8.05 4.57
CA ASN A 5 8.18 7.00 5.42
C ASN A 5 7.29 5.77 5.56
N HIS A 6 6.19 5.70 4.83
CA HIS A 6 5.27 4.56 4.88
C HIS A 6 4.36 4.54 3.65
N ILE A 7 3.68 3.43 3.45
CA ILE A 7 2.73 3.25 2.35
C ILE A 7 1.41 2.76 2.91
N HIS A 8 0.31 3.34 2.43
CA HIS A 8 -1.03 2.83 2.63
C HIS A 8 -1.51 2.14 1.36
N ILE A 9 -1.96 0.91 1.49
CA ILE A 9 -2.48 0.13 0.36
C ILE A 9 -3.87 -0.39 0.71
N LEU A 10 -4.81 -0.12 -0.16
CA LEU A 10 -6.14 -0.72 -0.12
C LEU A 10 -6.20 -1.72 -1.27
N MET A 11 -6.36 -3.00 -0.96
CA MET A 11 -6.30 -4.04 -1.97
C MET A 11 -7.31 -5.15 -1.70
N ARG A 12 -7.60 -5.88 -2.75
CA ARG A 12 -8.39 -7.09 -2.69
C ARG A 12 -7.53 -8.24 -3.25
N PRO A 13 -7.13 -9.21 -2.42
CA PRO A 13 -6.39 -10.37 -2.90
C PRO A 13 -7.17 -11.14 -3.97
N MET A 14 -6.49 -11.52 -5.02
CA MET A 14 -7.09 -12.26 -6.12
C MET A 14 -7.15 -13.75 -5.81
N LYS A 15 -8.07 -14.42 -6.47
CA LYS A 15 -8.18 -15.87 -6.41
C LYS A 15 -7.04 -16.50 -7.22
N ILE A 16 -6.46 -17.58 -6.70
CA ILE A 16 -5.42 -18.34 -7.40
C ILE A 16 -6.11 -19.09 -8.54
N GLU A 17 -5.55 -18.97 -9.75
CA GLU A 17 -6.10 -19.62 -10.94
C GLU A 17 -6.17 -21.14 -10.75
N ASN A 18 -7.31 -21.73 -11.13
CA ASN A 18 -7.59 -23.16 -11.03
C ASN A 18 -7.64 -23.72 -9.60
N GLU A 19 -7.65 -22.86 -8.59
CA GLU A 19 -7.76 -23.26 -7.20
C GLU A 19 -8.93 -22.53 -6.53
N ASN A 20 -9.48 -23.14 -5.48
CA ASN A 20 -10.54 -22.52 -4.69
C ASN A 20 -9.96 -21.78 -3.49
N LYS A 21 -8.88 -21.04 -3.73
CA LYS A 21 -8.13 -20.27 -2.73
C LYS A 21 -7.81 -18.90 -3.25
N PHE A 22 -7.68 -17.94 -2.33
CA PHE A 22 -7.17 -16.61 -2.62
C PHE A 22 -5.69 -16.52 -2.22
N TYR A 23 -4.95 -15.63 -2.88
CA TYR A 23 -3.61 -15.30 -2.44
C TYR A 23 -3.65 -14.73 -1.03
N GLU A 24 -2.72 -15.18 -0.19
CA GLU A 24 -2.62 -14.67 1.17
C GLU A 24 -1.90 -13.32 1.19
N LEU A 25 -2.38 -12.42 2.04
CA LEU A 25 -1.81 -11.08 2.16
C LEU A 25 -0.32 -11.12 2.50
N LYS A 26 0.10 -12.00 3.40
CA LYS A 26 1.52 -12.13 3.77
C LYS A 26 2.41 -12.44 2.57
N ASP A 27 1.94 -13.29 1.65
CA ASP A 27 2.71 -13.68 0.46
C ASP A 27 2.77 -12.54 -0.56
N ILE A 28 1.66 -11.83 -0.74
CA ILE A 28 1.60 -10.64 -1.58
C ILE A 28 2.57 -9.58 -1.06
N MET A 29 2.52 -9.30 0.23
CA MET A 29 3.39 -8.29 0.85
C MET A 29 4.85 -8.71 0.84
N TYR A 30 5.14 -9.98 1.07
CA TYR A 30 6.51 -10.49 0.99
C TYR A 30 7.11 -10.27 -0.40
N SER A 31 6.35 -10.60 -1.44
CA SER A 31 6.78 -10.42 -2.83
C SER A 31 7.06 -8.95 -3.15
N HIS A 32 6.13 -8.06 -2.81
CA HIS A 32 6.29 -6.64 -3.08
C HIS A 32 7.42 -6.01 -2.27
N LYS A 33 7.53 -6.35 -1.00
CA LYS A 33 8.60 -5.83 -0.14
C LYS A 33 9.97 -6.26 -0.62
N ARG A 34 10.11 -7.51 -1.01
CA ARG A 34 11.37 -8.05 -1.54
C ARG A 34 11.80 -7.34 -2.82
N PHE A 35 10.88 -7.22 -3.77
CA PHE A 35 11.13 -6.58 -5.06
C PHE A 35 11.50 -5.11 -4.89
N THR A 36 10.68 -4.37 -4.15
CA THR A 36 10.88 -2.93 -3.97
C THR A 36 12.11 -2.62 -3.12
N ALA A 37 12.41 -3.42 -2.11
CA ALA A 37 13.61 -3.26 -1.30
C ALA A 37 14.88 -3.43 -2.13
N ARG A 38 14.90 -4.42 -3.00
CA ARG A 38 16.04 -4.66 -3.90
C ARG A 38 16.26 -3.47 -4.81
N ASP A 39 15.21 -2.97 -5.44
CA ASP A 39 15.31 -1.84 -6.36
C ASP A 39 15.66 -0.54 -5.64
N ALA A 40 15.04 -0.28 -4.48
CA ALA A 40 15.32 0.90 -3.69
C ALA A 40 16.77 0.92 -3.19
N ASN A 41 17.25 -0.21 -2.67
CA ASN A 41 18.64 -0.32 -2.22
C ASN A 41 19.64 -0.09 -3.35
N LYS A 42 19.30 -0.55 -4.55
CA LYS A 42 20.12 -0.36 -5.74
C LYS A 42 20.17 1.11 -6.14
N ILE A 43 19.02 1.77 -6.18
CA ILE A 43 18.92 3.21 -6.52
C ILE A 43 19.66 4.07 -5.49
N LEU A 44 19.49 3.75 -4.21
CA LEU A 44 20.06 4.51 -3.10
C LEU A 44 21.49 4.10 -2.75
N ASN A 45 22.04 3.12 -3.45
CA ASN A 45 23.37 2.56 -3.21
C ASN A 45 23.57 2.16 -1.75
N ARG A 46 22.61 1.42 -1.20
CA ARG A 46 22.64 0.93 0.18
C ARG A 46 22.39 -0.58 0.24
N LYS A 47 22.69 -1.17 1.39
CA LYS A 47 22.48 -2.60 1.66
C LYS A 47 21.64 -2.77 2.93
N GLY A 48 21.09 -3.97 3.10
CA GLY A 48 20.33 -4.35 4.28
C GLY A 48 18.83 -4.14 4.12
N ASP A 49 18.14 -4.19 5.24
CA ASP A 49 16.69 -4.07 5.27
C ASP A 49 16.24 -2.68 4.84
N PHE A 50 15.28 -2.62 3.93
CA PHE A 50 14.64 -1.38 3.50
C PHE A 50 13.33 -1.16 4.23
N TRP A 51 12.53 -2.21 4.39
CA TRP A 51 11.25 -2.16 5.05
C TRP A 51 11.34 -2.71 6.47
N TYR A 52 10.46 -2.25 7.36
CA TYR A 52 10.23 -2.93 8.62
C TYR A 52 9.70 -4.33 8.35
N ARG A 53 10.00 -5.28 9.23
CA ARG A 53 9.56 -6.67 9.09
C ARG A 53 8.06 -6.81 9.12
N GLU A 54 7.39 -5.99 9.93
CA GLU A 54 5.97 -6.06 10.17
C GLU A 54 5.22 -5.07 9.30
N PHE A 55 3.95 -5.35 9.06
CA PHE A 55 3.00 -4.44 8.48
C PHE A 55 1.70 -4.56 9.23
N TYR A 56 0.93 -3.48 9.25
CA TYR A 56 -0.40 -3.47 9.85
C TYR A 56 -1.43 -3.74 8.79
N ASP A 57 -2.28 -4.75 9.04
CA ASP A 57 -3.39 -5.05 8.17
C ASP A 57 -4.71 -4.84 8.89
N HIS A 58 -5.70 -4.44 8.14
CA HIS A 58 -7.05 -4.24 8.62
C HIS A 58 -8.04 -4.83 7.61
N TYR A 59 -8.88 -5.72 8.08
CA TYR A 59 -9.91 -6.34 7.24
C TYR A 59 -11.14 -5.42 7.15
N ILE A 60 -11.47 -5.02 5.92
CA ILE A 60 -12.63 -4.16 5.67
C ILE A 60 -13.89 -5.02 5.62
N ARG A 61 -14.86 -4.68 6.46
CA ARG A 61 -16.04 -5.50 6.71
C ARG A 61 -17.26 -5.12 5.89
N ASN A 62 -17.35 -3.88 5.42
CA ASN A 62 -18.52 -3.40 4.70
C ASN A 62 -18.15 -2.23 3.80
N GLU A 63 -19.10 -1.85 2.94
CA GLU A 63 -18.90 -0.77 1.98
C GLU A 63 -18.67 0.59 2.63
N ASN A 64 -19.33 0.84 3.74
CA ASN A 64 -19.21 2.12 4.45
C ASN A 64 -17.80 2.29 5.01
N GLU A 65 -17.25 1.24 5.62
CA GLU A 65 -15.87 1.21 6.08
C GLU A 65 -14.89 1.35 4.93
N PHE A 66 -15.15 0.69 3.80
CA PHE A 66 -14.35 0.80 2.59
C PHE A 66 -14.23 2.26 2.14
N ARG A 67 -15.34 2.96 2.06
CA ARG A 67 -15.36 4.38 1.66
C ARG A 67 -14.60 5.27 2.63
N ASN A 68 -14.73 4.99 3.93
CA ASN A 68 -14.04 5.76 4.96
C ASN A 68 -12.53 5.55 4.90
N VAL A 69 -12.08 4.31 4.71
CA VAL A 69 -10.67 3.97 4.57
C VAL A 69 -10.09 4.59 3.30
N LEU A 70 -10.81 4.48 2.19
CA LEU A 70 -10.39 5.08 0.92
C LEU A 70 -10.20 6.59 1.06
N ARG A 71 -11.14 7.25 1.69
CA ARG A 71 -11.07 8.70 1.94
C ARG A 71 -9.91 9.05 2.86
N TYR A 72 -9.71 8.28 3.91
CA TYR A 72 -8.60 8.46 4.84
C TYR A 72 -7.26 8.37 4.13
N ILE A 73 -7.06 7.34 3.33
CA ILE A 73 -5.82 7.14 2.59
C ILE A 73 -5.60 8.27 1.59
N TYR A 74 -6.63 8.64 0.85
CA TYR A 74 -6.55 9.67 -0.18
C TYR A 74 -6.19 11.05 0.40
N HIS A 75 -6.73 11.38 1.57
CA HIS A 75 -6.49 12.67 2.23
C HIS A 75 -5.28 12.68 3.17
N ASN A 76 -4.60 11.55 3.32
CA ASN A 76 -3.46 11.46 4.23
C ASN A 76 -2.37 12.48 3.95
N PRO A 77 -1.97 12.75 2.69
CA PRO A 77 -0.97 13.78 2.41
C PRO A 77 -1.38 15.19 2.82
N VAL A 78 -2.68 15.51 2.74
CA VAL A 78 -3.19 16.80 3.21
C VAL A 78 -3.10 16.89 4.73
N LYS A 79 -3.55 15.85 5.42
CA LYS A 79 -3.48 15.77 6.89
C LYS A 79 -2.04 15.87 7.39
N ALA A 80 -1.09 15.31 6.65
CA ALA A 80 0.33 15.38 6.97
C ALA A 80 0.98 16.71 6.62
N GLY A 81 0.23 17.63 6.01
CA GLY A 81 0.74 18.95 5.64
C GLY A 81 1.63 18.98 4.41
N LEU A 82 1.62 17.93 3.59
CA LEU A 82 2.48 17.83 2.41
C LEU A 82 1.92 18.56 1.20
N VAL A 83 0.60 18.59 1.06
CA VAL A 83 -0.12 19.28 -0.02
C VAL A 83 -1.39 19.89 0.53
N SER A 84 -1.96 20.86 -0.19
CA SER A 84 -3.23 21.47 0.18
C SER A 84 -4.45 20.68 -0.26
N LYS A 85 -4.31 19.93 -1.35
CA LYS A 85 -5.38 19.11 -1.94
C LYS A 85 -4.88 17.70 -2.22
N PRO A 86 -5.70 16.66 -2.02
CA PRO A 86 -5.27 15.29 -2.26
C PRO A 86 -4.77 15.03 -3.68
N GLU A 87 -5.41 15.65 -4.67
CA GLU A 87 -5.05 15.49 -6.08
C GLU A 87 -3.68 16.06 -6.43
N ASP A 88 -3.12 16.90 -5.59
CA ASP A 88 -1.79 17.45 -5.78
C ASP A 88 -0.67 16.51 -5.32
N TRP A 89 -1.02 15.45 -4.61
CA TRP A 89 -0.04 14.44 -4.18
C TRP A 89 0.18 13.43 -5.31
N ARG A 90 1.33 13.54 -6.00
CA ARG A 90 1.63 12.73 -7.19
C ARG A 90 1.78 11.23 -6.91
N PHE A 91 1.97 10.84 -5.66
CA PHE A 91 2.17 9.45 -5.26
C PHE A 91 0.88 8.81 -4.72
N ASN A 92 -0.25 9.43 -4.93
CA ASN A 92 -1.56 8.81 -4.80
C ASN A 92 -1.94 8.13 -6.11
N LYS A 93 -2.45 6.92 -6.00
CA LYS A 93 -3.01 6.23 -7.15
C LYS A 93 -4.30 5.52 -6.75
N ILE A 94 -5.35 5.85 -7.45
CA ILE A 94 -6.64 5.18 -7.31
C ILE A 94 -6.88 4.42 -8.62
N MET A 95 -7.13 3.13 -8.48
CA MET A 95 -7.55 2.31 -9.61
C MET A 95 -9.05 2.13 -9.55
N GLU A 96 -9.71 2.32 -10.67
CA GLU A 96 -11.12 2.00 -10.78
C GLU A 96 -11.32 0.48 -10.64
N LEU A 97 -12.30 0.14 -9.84
CA LEU A 97 -12.65 -1.26 -9.58
C LEU A 97 -13.71 -1.75 -10.56
#